data_1278330d0db1b8322ed90197213d6bec
#
_entry.id   1278330d0db1b8322ed90197213d6bec
#
_cell.length_a   1.000
_cell.length_b   1.000
_cell.length_c   1.000
_cell.angle_alpha   90.00
_cell.angle_beta   90.00
_cell.angle_gamma   90.00
#
_symmetry.space_group_name_H-M   'P 1'
#
loop_
_entity.id
_entity.type
_entity.pdbx_description
1 polymer ?
#
loop_
_entity_poly.entity_id
_entity_poly.type
_entity_poly.pdbx_seq_one_letter_code
_entity_poly.pdbx_strand_id
1 'polypeptide(L)'
;QGDWSSDVCSSDLEEELERLNHYRVQMVEKVDNLMFVLKQKRKTVKDITLAVYEFMVQENIQERLKKTEEEFHEAGELALAKEYSQIYRIIIELFDKFVALLGEEPVGLSEYCKLLDAGLEEARVGVIPPSVDQVVAGDMQRTRLKGISARFVVGANDCFLPGALFRTGLLSER
;
A
#
# COMPACT_ATOMS: atom_id res chain seq x y z
N GLN A 1 32.81 -57.47 -3.63
CA GLN A 1 32.13 -56.43 -4.39
C GLN A 1 30.94 -55.96 -3.53
N GLY A 2 31.18 -54.90 -2.81
CA GLY A 2 30.21 -54.35 -1.87
C GLY A 2 29.32 -53.33 -2.60
N ASP A 3 28.02 -53.52 -2.42
CA ASP A 3 26.97 -52.63 -2.89
C ASP A 3 26.88 -51.44 -1.95
N TRP A 4 27.64 -50.37 -2.23
CA TRP A 4 27.81 -49.22 -1.35
C TRP A 4 27.00 -47.99 -1.81
N SER A 5 26.15 -48.13 -2.84
CA SER A 5 25.57 -46.95 -3.49
C SER A 5 24.07 -46.76 -3.34
N SER A 6 23.32 -47.75 -2.79
CA SER A 6 21.84 -47.65 -2.73
C SER A 6 21.32 -47.19 -1.37
N ASP A 7 22.00 -47.51 -0.26
CA ASP A 7 21.41 -47.26 1.08
C ASP A 7 21.68 -45.82 1.58
N VAL A 8 22.78 -45.18 1.18
CA VAL A 8 23.07 -43.78 1.56
C VAL A 8 22.21 -42.79 0.78
N CYS A 9 21.83 -43.14 -0.46
CA CYS A 9 20.97 -42.26 -1.28
C CYS A 9 19.49 -42.27 -0.88
N SER A 10 19.01 -43.36 -0.28
CA SER A 10 17.60 -43.50 0.13
C SER A 10 17.31 -42.80 1.45
N SER A 11 18.21 -42.84 2.43
CA SER A 11 18.03 -42.17 3.72
C SER A 11 18.01 -40.64 3.57
N ASP A 12 18.90 -40.07 2.75
CA ASP A 12 18.99 -38.66 2.49
C ASP A 12 17.73 -38.13 1.75
N LEU A 13 17.20 -38.94 0.83
CA LEU A 13 15.96 -38.63 0.11
C LEU A 13 14.72 -38.70 1.03
N GLU A 14 14.69 -39.64 1.98
CA GLU A 14 13.61 -39.77 2.94
C GLU A 14 13.61 -38.58 3.91
N GLU A 15 14.76 -38.19 4.44
CA GLU A 15 14.89 -37.01 5.30
C GLU A 15 14.49 -35.71 4.58
N GLU A 16 14.90 -35.58 3.31
CA GLU A 16 14.53 -34.42 2.50
C GLU A 16 13.02 -34.39 2.20
N LEU A 17 12.42 -35.55 1.93
CA LEU A 17 10.98 -35.69 1.72
C LEU A 17 10.19 -35.33 2.99
N GLU A 18 10.63 -35.79 4.15
CA GLU A 18 10.00 -35.43 5.44
C GLU A 18 10.08 -33.92 5.70
N ARG A 19 11.25 -33.32 5.45
CA ARG A 19 11.43 -31.87 5.59
C ARG A 19 10.53 -31.09 4.64
N LEU A 20 10.43 -31.49 3.39
CA LEU A 20 9.53 -30.87 2.41
C LEU A 20 8.06 -31.04 2.79
N ASN A 21 7.66 -32.22 3.27
CA ASN A 21 6.31 -32.44 3.78
C ASN A 21 5.99 -31.60 4.99
N HIS A 22 6.94 -31.43 5.91
CA HIS A 22 6.78 -30.54 7.06
C HIS A 22 6.50 -29.11 6.62
N TYR A 23 7.30 -28.54 5.72
CA TYR A 23 7.06 -27.20 5.16
C TYR A 23 5.72 -27.11 4.43
N ARG A 24 5.36 -28.14 3.66
CA ARG A 24 4.07 -28.19 2.97
C ARG A 24 2.91 -28.12 3.95
N VAL A 25 2.96 -28.91 5.04
CA VAL A 25 1.90 -28.90 6.06
C VAL A 25 1.80 -27.53 6.71
N GLN A 26 2.91 -26.94 7.13
CA GLN A 26 2.92 -25.59 7.69
C GLN A 26 2.32 -24.55 6.76
N MET A 27 2.65 -24.60 5.46
CA MET A 27 2.09 -23.68 4.46
C MET A 27 0.59 -23.89 4.25
N VAL A 28 0.15 -25.15 4.20
CA VAL A 28 -1.28 -25.48 4.05
C VAL A 28 -2.09 -25.00 5.23
N GLU A 29 -1.63 -25.27 6.46
CA GLU A 29 -2.30 -24.83 7.70
C GLU A 29 -2.50 -23.30 7.72
N LYS A 30 -1.51 -22.55 7.26
CA LYS A 30 -1.59 -21.07 7.19
C LYS A 30 -2.66 -20.55 6.25
N VAL A 31 -2.84 -21.21 5.11
CA VAL A 31 -3.77 -20.73 4.06
C VAL A 31 -5.12 -21.45 4.06
N ASP A 32 -5.30 -22.47 4.89
CA ASP A 32 -6.47 -23.37 4.79
C ASP A 32 -7.78 -22.63 5.06
N ASN A 33 -7.85 -21.78 6.08
CA ASN A 33 -9.03 -20.97 6.39
C ASN A 33 -9.41 -20.04 5.23
N LEU A 34 -8.42 -19.34 4.69
CA LEU A 34 -8.61 -18.45 3.54
C LEU A 34 -9.12 -19.25 2.34
N MET A 35 -8.47 -20.38 2.02
CA MET A 35 -8.83 -21.23 0.91
C MET A 35 -10.21 -21.86 1.07
N PHE A 36 -10.63 -22.17 2.30
CA PHE A 36 -11.97 -22.68 2.59
C PHE A 36 -13.04 -21.66 2.16
N VAL A 37 -12.90 -20.40 2.56
CA VAL A 37 -13.83 -19.34 2.17
C VAL A 37 -13.79 -19.10 0.67
N LEU A 38 -12.61 -19.01 0.07
CA LEU A 38 -12.42 -18.75 -1.36
C LEU A 38 -13.01 -19.86 -2.26
N LYS A 39 -13.07 -21.09 -1.80
CA LYS A 39 -13.66 -22.23 -2.53
C LYS A 39 -15.17 -22.32 -2.41
N GLN A 40 -15.82 -21.59 -1.53
CA GLN A 40 -17.28 -21.61 -1.40
C GLN A 40 -17.95 -21.12 -2.69
N LYS A 41 -19.06 -21.79 -3.07
CA LYS A 41 -19.81 -21.43 -4.29
C LYS A 41 -20.62 -20.15 -4.12
N ARG A 42 -21.10 -19.86 -2.91
CA ARG A 42 -21.83 -18.65 -2.56
C ARG A 42 -21.03 -17.93 -1.48
N LYS A 43 -20.49 -16.81 -1.83
CA LYS A 43 -19.72 -15.93 -0.94
C LYS A 43 -19.97 -14.50 -1.32
N THR A 44 -19.95 -13.64 -0.35
CA THR A 44 -20.12 -12.19 -0.51
C THR A 44 -18.78 -11.47 -0.49
N VAL A 45 -18.78 -10.20 -0.87
CA VAL A 45 -17.59 -9.33 -0.73
C VAL A 45 -17.11 -9.33 0.71
N LYS A 46 -18.03 -9.26 1.67
CA LYS A 46 -17.73 -9.30 3.10
C LYS A 46 -17.04 -10.59 3.53
N ASP A 47 -17.51 -11.74 3.08
CA ASP A 47 -16.93 -13.04 3.44
C ASP A 47 -15.46 -13.13 3.00
N ILE A 48 -15.19 -12.72 1.75
CA ILE A 48 -13.82 -12.74 1.21
C ILE A 48 -12.94 -11.71 1.94
N THR A 49 -13.43 -10.49 2.14
CA THR A 49 -12.68 -9.42 2.81
C THR A 49 -12.32 -9.80 4.23
N LEU A 50 -13.25 -10.40 4.99
CA LEU A 50 -12.97 -10.88 6.34
C LEU A 50 -11.94 -12.01 6.33
N ALA A 51 -12.04 -12.97 5.42
CA ALA A 51 -11.08 -14.06 5.33
C ALA A 51 -9.66 -13.55 4.98
N VAL A 52 -9.55 -12.57 4.11
CA VAL A 52 -8.26 -11.92 3.78
C VAL A 52 -7.72 -11.14 4.99
N TYR A 53 -8.57 -10.41 5.70
CA TYR A 53 -8.19 -9.69 6.91
C TYR A 53 -7.69 -10.65 8.01
N GLU A 54 -8.42 -11.73 8.28
CA GLU A 54 -8.02 -12.76 9.26
C GLU A 54 -6.67 -13.39 8.89
N PHE A 55 -6.45 -13.66 7.61
CA PHE A 55 -5.15 -14.13 7.11
C PHE A 55 -4.03 -13.12 7.35
N MET A 56 -4.27 -11.82 7.11
CA MET A 56 -3.30 -10.76 7.38
C MET A 56 -2.94 -10.68 8.87
N VAL A 57 -3.94 -10.84 9.75
CA VAL A 57 -3.74 -10.85 11.21
C VAL A 57 -2.95 -12.09 11.64
N GLN A 58 -3.29 -13.26 11.13
CA GLN A 58 -2.60 -14.52 11.42
C GLN A 58 -1.13 -14.49 11.02
N GLU A 59 -0.81 -13.87 9.89
CA GLU A 59 0.56 -13.72 9.39
C GLU A 59 1.30 -12.50 9.97
N ASN A 60 0.70 -11.80 10.93
CA ASN A 60 1.28 -10.62 11.59
C ASN A 60 1.77 -9.55 10.60
N ILE A 61 1.00 -9.31 9.52
CA ILE A 61 1.39 -8.37 8.45
C ILE A 61 1.64 -6.96 8.99
N GLN A 62 0.86 -6.51 9.98
CA GLN A 62 1.04 -5.20 10.60
C GLN A 62 2.42 -5.07 11.26
N GLU A 63 2.84 -6.06 12.04
CA GLU A 63 4.15 -6.05 12.72
C GLU A 63 5.31 -6.13 11.71
N ARG A 64 5.14 -6.92 10.66
CA ARG A 64 6.13 -7.03 9.58
C ARG A 64 6.31 -5.71 8.83
N LEU A 65 5.22 -5.02 8.50
CA LEU A 65 5.26 -3.69 7.88
C LEU A 65 5.93 -2.67 8.79
N LYS A 66 5.61 -2.70 10.10
CA LYS A 66 6.23 -1.82 11.09
C LYS A 66 7.74 -2.07 11.22
N LYS A 67 8.16 -3.33 11.21
CA LYS A 67 9.59 -3.67 11.23
C LYS A 67 10.31 -3.15 9.98
N THR A 68 9.68 -3.28 8.80
CA THR A 68 10.24 -2.74 7.56
C THR A 68 10.31 -1.21 7.58
N GLU A 69 9.32 -0.52 8.17
CA GLU A 69 9.34 0.92 8.41
C GLU A 69 10.56 1.32 9.27
N GLU A 70 10.79 0.60 10.37
CA GLU A 70 11.93 0.82 11.27
C GLU A 70 13.27 0.60 10.54
N GLU A 71 13.39 -0.46 9.73
CA GLU A 71 14.59 -0.75 8.91
C GLU A 71 14.88 0.39 7.92
N PHE A 72 13.87 0.93 7.23
CA PHE A 72 14.04 2.09 6.35
C PHE A 72 14.40 3.36 7.12
N HIS A 73 13.83 3.55 8.30
CA HIS A 73 14.17 4.69 9.15
C HIS A 73 15.63 4.64 9.60
N GLU A 74 16.14 3.49 10.00
CA GLU A 74 17.55 3.28 10.37
C GLU A 74 18.50 3.44 9.17
N ALA A 75 18.06 3.05 7.97
CA ALA A 75 18.80 3.26 6.73
C ALA A 75 18.81 4.73 6.24
N GLY A 76 18.04 5.62 6.89
CA GLY A 76 17.91 7.03 6.48
C GLY A 76 16.93 7.26 5.33
N GLU A 77 16.21 6.23 4.88
CA GLU A 77 15.22 6.27 3.80
C GLU A 77 13.85 6.74 4.33
N LEU A 78 13.80 7.97 4.86
CA LEU A 78 12.64 8.50 5.57
C LEU A 78 11.36 8.58 4.72
N ALA A 79 11.50 8.73 3.41
CA ALA A 79 10.36 8.72 2.49
C ALA A 79 9.69 7.34 2.44
N LEU A 80 10.49 6.27 2.29
CA LEU A 80 10.01 4.90 2.28
C LEU A 80 9.44 4.49 3.65
N ALA A 81 10.12 4.82 4.75
CA ALA A 81 9.58 4.58 6.09
C ALA A 81 8.17 5.16 6.24
N LYS A 82 7.97 6.41 5.80
CA LYS A 82 6.67 7.07 5.85
C LYS A 82 5.62 6.41 4.94
N GLU A 83 6.00 5.90 3.79
CA GLU A 83 5.11 5.13 2.92
C GLU A 83 4.66 3.84 3.61
N TYR A 84 5.60 3.07 4.15
CA TYR A 84 5.31 1.82 4.85
C TYR A 84 4.43 2.00 6.08
N SER A 85 4.60 3.10 6.84
CA SER A 85 3.75 3.42 8.00
C SER A 85 2.27 3.60 7.66
N GLN A 86 1.93 3.88 6.40
CA GLN A 86 0.57 4.14 5.96
C GLN A 86 -0.10 2.94 5.29
N ILE A 87 0.67 1.98 4.77
CA ILE A 87 0.16 0.86 3.95
C ILE A 87 -0.95 0.10 4.67
N TYR A 88 -0.71 -0.32 5.92
CA TYR A 88 -1.68 -1.12 6.66
C TYR A 88 -3.02 -0.37 6.84
N ARG A 89 -2.95 0.89 7.22
CA ARG A 89 -4.14 1.75 7.39
C ARG A 89 -4.91 1.90 6.08
N ILE A 90 -4.23 2.12 4.97
CA ILE A 90 -4.86 2.28 3.65
C ILE A 90 -5.60 1.00 3.25
N ILE A 91 -4.99 -0.17 3.48
CA ILE A 91 -5.63 -1.47 3.20
C ILE A 91 -6.89 -1.65 4.06
N ILE A 92 -6.83 -1.34 5.35
CA ILE A 92 -7.99 -1.46 6.23
C ILE A 92 -9.10 -0.50 5.83
N GLU A 93 -8.79 0.76 5.53
CA GLU A 93 -9.77 1.75 5.04
C GLU A 93 -10.42 1.30 3.72
N LEU A 94 -9.68 0.62 2.84
CA LEU A 94 -10.23 0.03 1.61
C LEU A 94 -11.17 -1.13 1.92
N PHE A 95 -10.80 -2.02 2.82
CA PHE A 95 -11.64 -3.14 3.25
C PHE A 95 -12.93 -2.67 3.91
N ASP A 96 -12.86 -1.65 4.76
CA ASP A 96 -14.05 -1.04 5.38
C ASP A 96 -15.01 -0.47 4.32
N LYS A 97 -14.48 0.19 3.29
CA LYS A 97 -15.28 0.67 2.16
C LYS A 97 -15.93 -0.47 1.38
N PHE A 98 -15.22 -1.56 1.12
CA PHE A 98 -15.78 -2.73 0.44
C PHE A 98 -16.93 -3.34 1.22
N VAL A 99 -16.74 -3.52 2.52
CA VAL A 99 -17.79 -4.09 3.38
C VAL A 99 -18.98 -3.13 3.51
N ALA A 100 -18.75 -1.83 3.63
CA ALA A 100 -19.81 -0.84 3.78
C ALA A 100 -20.65 -0.66 2.51
N LEU A 101 -20.03 -0.72 1.32
CA LEU A 101 -20.70 -0.42 0.05
C LEU A 101 -21.22 -1.67 -0.66
N LEU A 102 -20.48 -2.77 -0.58
CA LEU A 102 -20.71 -3.98 -1.39
C LEU A 102 -20.76 -5.26 -0.53
N GLY A 103 -20.77 -5.15 0.79
CA GLY A 103 -20.55 -6.28 1.69
C GLY A 103 -21.48 -7.48 1.45
N GLU A 104 -22.76 -7.23 1.19
CA GLU A 104 -23.77 -8.27 0.98
C GLU A 104 -23.86 -8.77 -0.49
N GLU A 105 -23.12 -8.14 -1.42
CA GLU A 105 -23.13 -8.51 -2.82
C GLU A 105 -22.41 -9.86 -3.02
N PRO A 106 -23.05 -10.84 -3.70
CA PRO A 106 -22.39 -12.08 -4.06
C PRO A 106 -21.33 -11.81 -5.13
N VAL A 107 -20.12 -12.33 -4.93
CA VAL A 107 -19.01 -12.04 -5.82
C VAL A 107 -18.19 -13.30 -6.13
N GLY A 108 -17.74 -13.41 -7.39
CA GLY A 108 -16.73 -14.38 -7.80
C GLY A 108 -15.32 -13.93 -7.41
N LEU A 109 -14.41 -14.90 -7.21
CA LEU A 109 -13.01 -14.56 -6.85
C LEU A 109 -12.36 -13.64 -7.87
N SER A 110 -12.56 -13.88 -9.18
CA SER A 110 -11.99 -13.03 -10.24
C SER A 110 -12.52 -11.59 -10.22
N GLU A 111 -13.80 -11.42 -9.86
CA GLU A 111 -14.43 -10.10 -9.74
C GLU A 111 -13.91 -9.38 -8.49
N TYR A 112 -13.78 -10.11 -7.38
CA TYR A 112 -13.20 -9.55 -6.16
C TYR A 112 -11.75 -9.10 -6.38
N CYS A 113 -10.91 -9.87 -7.09
CA CYS A 113 -9.56 -9.45 -7.43
C CYS A 113 -9.55 -8.16 -8.25
N LYS A 114 -10.42 -8.02 -9.25
CA LYS A 114 -10.53 -6.77 -10.04
C LYS A 114 -10.99 -5.58 -9.19
N LEU A 115 -11.90 -5.82 -8.25
CA LEU A 115 -12.35 -4.80 -7.31
C LEU A 115 -11.20 -4.36 -6.41
N LEU A 116 -10.42 -5.31 -5.92
CA LEU A 116 -9.25 -5.05 -5.07
C LEU A 116 -8.17 -4.27 -5.84
N ASP A 117 -7.86 -4.69 -7.07
CA ASP A 117 -6.88 -4.00 -7.92
C ASP A 117 -7.30 -2.54 -8.18
N ALA A 118 -8.57 -2.32 -8.58
CA ALA A 118 -9.09 -0.97 -8.79
C ALA A 118 -9.07 -0.11 -7.52
N GLY A 119 -9.39 -0.71 -6.37
CA GLY A 119 -9.34 -0.02 -5.08
C GLY A 119 -7.93 0.35 -4.64
N LEU A 120 -6.95 -0.52 -4.90
CA LEU A 120 -5.53 -0.26 -4.60
C LEU A 120 -4.91 0.76 -5.56
N GLU A 121 -5.30 0.77 -6.84
CA GLU A 121 -4.87 1.80 -7.80
C GLU A 121 -5.33 3.20 -7.41
N GLU A 122 -6.56 3.32 -6.86
CA GLU A 122 -7.09 4.60 -6.36
C GLU A 122 -6.49 4.97 -4.99
N ALA A 123 -6.07 3.99 -4.20
CA ALA A 123 -5.47 4.19 -2.89
C ALA A 123 -4.06 4.79 -3.04
N ARG A 124 -3.99 6.12 -3.04
CA ARG A 124 -2.71 6.83 -3.10
C ARG A 124 -2.10 6.89 -1.71
N VAL A 125 -0.91 6.35 -1.58
CA VAL A 125 -0.05 6.67 -0.44
C VAL A 125 0.26 8.17 -0.52
N GLY A 126 -0.30 8.94 0.38
CA GLY A 126 -0.10 10.39 0.42
C GLY A 126 1.33 10.71 0.79
N VAL A 127 2.23 10.61 -0.18
CA VAL A 127 3.61 11.09 -0.03
C VAL A 127 3.63 12.60 -0.20
N ILE A 128 3.11 13.29 0.78
CA ILE A 128 3.47 14.69 0.97
C ILE A 128 4.09 14.77 2.35
N PRO A 129 5.41 14.70 2.45
CA PRO A 129 6.04 15.15 3.64
C PRO A 129 6.08 16.69 3.60
N PRO A 130 5.51 17.40 4.53
CA PRO A 130 6.14 18.62 4.97
C PRO A 130 7.35 18.17 5.81
N SER A 131 8.47 17.82 5.18
CA SER A 131 9.72 17.78 5.92
C SER A 131 10.06 19.23 6.25
N VAL A 132 10.46 19.47 7.48
CA VAL A 132 10.72 20.81 8.06
C VAL A 132 11.83 21.55 7.30
N ASP A 133 12.55 20.89 6.40
CA ASP A 133 13.71 21.37 5.64
C ASP A 133 13.54 21.27 4.11
N GLN A 134 12.36 21.52 3.58
CA GLN A 134 12.15 21.50 2.13
C GLN A 134 12.00 22.90 1.55
N VAL A 135 12.65 23.12 0.40
CA VAL A 135 12.39 24.27 -0.45
C VAL A 135 11.13 24.02 -1.26
N VAL A 136 10.09 24.79 -0.98
CA VAL A 136 8.84 24.72 -1.75
C VAL A 136 8.96 25.65 -2.96
N ALA A 137 8.96 25.10 -4.16
CA ALA A 137 8.87 25.87 -5.41
C ALA A 137 7.42 25.81 -5.92
N GLY A 138 6.86 26.97 -6.23
CA GLY A 138 5.48 27.02 -6.71
C GLY A 138 5.10 28.39 -7.28
N ASP A 139 3.96 28.44 -7.97
CA ASP A 139 3.38 29.67 -8.51
C ASP A 139 2.88 30.58 -7.38
N MET A 140 3.20 31.87 -7.45
CA MET A 140 2.88 32.85 -6.44
C MET A 140 1.38 33.02 -6.19
N GLN A 141 0.55 32.77 -7.18
CA GLN A 141 -0.92 32.92 -7.07
C GLN A 141 -1.60 31.68 -6.46
N ARG A 142 -1.02 30.50 -6.66
CA ARG A 142 -1.62 29.21 -6.29
C ARG A 142 -1.04 28.60 -5.02
N THR A 143 0.19 28.96 -4.65
CA THR A 143 0.90 28.35 -3.54
C THR A 143 0.62 29.07 -2.23
N ARG A 144 -0.03 28.38 -1.29
CA ARG A 144 -0.23 28.91 0.06
C ARG A 144 0.95 28.53 0.93
N LEU A 145 1.73 29.53 1.30
CA LEU A 145 2.92 29.38 2.11
C LEU A 145 2.57 29.74 3.57
N LYS A 146 2.61 28.75 4.47
CA LYS A 146 2.46 28.94 5.93
C LYS A 146 3.77 28.57 6.63
N GLY A 147 4.24 29.40 7.56
CA GLY A 147 5.38 29.07 8.42
C GLY A 147 6.74 29.06 7.73
N ILE A 148 6.95 29.94 6.72
CA ILE A 148 8.20 30.00 5.96
C ILE A 148 9.12 31.06 6.56
N SER A 149 10.39 30.70 6.77
CA SER A 149 11.42 31.59 7.29
C SER A 149 12.01 32.53 6.23
N ALA A 150 12.06 32.10 4.96
CA ALA A 150 12.58 32.90 3.85
C ALA A 150 11.80 32.62 2.55
N ARG A 151 11.60 33.66 1.73
CA ARG A 151 10.91 33.57 0.44
C ARG A 151 11.76 34.23 -0.64
N PHE A 152 12.00 33.48 -1.70
CA PHE A 152 12.67 33.99 -2.90
C PHE A 152 11.67 34.07 -4.04
N VAL A 153 11.58 35.24 -4.69
CA VAL A 153 10.73 35.42 -5.87
C VAL A 153 11.63 35.53 -7.08
N VAL A 154 11.49 34.62 -8.03
CA VAL A 154 12.25 34.60 -9.31
C VAL A 154 11.34 35.01 -10.44
N GLY A 155 11.89 35.72 -11.45
CA GLY A 155 11.12 36.15 -12.62
C GLY A 155 10.24 37.37 -12.36
N ALA A 156 10.57 38.20 -11.39
CA ALA A 156 9.88 39.47 -11.11
C ALA A 156 10.27 40.51 -12.16
N ASN A 157 9.61 40.47 -13.33
CA ASN A 157 9.77 41.46 -14.41
C ASN A 157 8.53 42.36 -14.48
N ASP A 158 8.72 43.57 -14.98
CA ASP A 158 7.60 44.47 -15.34
C ASP A 158 6.58 43.71 -16.24
N CYS A 159 5.31 43.82 -15.92
CA CYS A 159 4.18 43.07 -16.48
C CYS A 159 3.85 41.70 -15.84
N PHE A 160 4.75 41.11 -15.06
CA PHE A 160 4.46 39.89 -14.32
C PHE A 160 4.20 40.15 -12.83
N LEU A 161 4.88 41.16 -12.25
CA LEU A 161 4.72 41.57 -10.88
C LEU A 161 4.88 43.11 -10.72
N PRO A 162 3.83 43.83 -10.30
CA PRO A 162 2.45 43.35 -10.09
C PRO A 162 1.78 42.95 -11.40
N GLY A 163 0.97 41.89 -11.41
CA GLY A 163 0.20 41.48 -12.59
C GLY A 163 -0.65 42.62 -13.08
N ALA A 164 -0.59 42.90 -14.41
CA ALA A 164 -1.36 43.96 -15.02
C ALA A 164 -2.84 43.81 -14.66
N LEU A 165 -3.38 44.78 -13.94
CA LEU A 165 -4.81 44.88 -13.70
C LEU A 165 -5.48 45.20 -15.05
N PHE A 166 -5.94 44.17 -15.77
CA PHE A 166 -6.88 44.36 -16.88
C PHE A 166 -8.18 44.86 -16.25
N ARG A 167 -8.35 46.19 -16.23
CA ARG A 167 -9.65 46.80 -15.98
C ARG A 167 -10.56 46.50 -17.16
N THR A 168 -11.30 45.41 -17.12
CA THR A 168 -12.47 45.19 -17.97
C THR A 168 -13.66 45.93 -17.36
N GLY A 169 -13.64 47.23 -17.38
CA GLY A 169 -14.79 48.05 -17.02
C GLY A 169 -15.40 48.64 -18.28
N LEU A 170 -16.72 48.51 -18.42
CA LEU A 170 -17.53 49.10 -19.50
C LEU A 170 -17.62 50.65 -19.44
N LEU A 171 -16.99 51.29 -18.47
CA LEU A 171 -16.97 52.73 -18.30
C LEU A 171 -15.52 53.24 -18.29
N SER A 172 -15.17 53.98 -19.34
CA SER A 172 -13.95 54.79 -19.40
C SER A 172 -14.10 55.96 -18.46
N GLU A 173 -13.29 56.08 -17.44
CA GLU A 173 -13.13 57.33 -16.75
C GLU A 173 -12.39 58.33 -17.63
N ARG A 174 -13.06 59.48 -17.87
CA ARG A 174 -12.44 60.69 -18.45
C ARG A 174 -11.58 61.38 -17.39
#